data_f42e87f2273bdee07737fe04b2f81449
#
_entry.id   f42e87f2273bdee07737fe04b2f81449
#
_cell.length_a   1.000
_cell.length_b   1.000
_cell.length_c   1.000
_cell.angle_alpha   90.00
_cell.angle_beta   90.00
_cell.angle_gamma   90.00
#
_symmetry.space_group_name_H-M   'P 1'
#
loop_
_entity.id
_entity.type
_entity.pdbx_description
1 polymer ?
#
loop_
_entity_poly.entity_id
_entity_poly.type
_entity_poly.pdbx_seq_one_letter_code
_entity_poly.pdbx_strand_id
1 'polypeptide(L)'
;KVNDRISKNEMLSEYDISEIVFQVDGNNNLKEKMNAISESIKVQGFKNTANIYSVAATSKFGGNLGWIKEGQLTDELNKLLKTMVIGEISQPMKIPNGYMILQMQNKREVREEVDREKLLKDLIRFEKDKQYNRYSIMYYNKIKLNTYISE
;
A
#
# COMPACT_ATOMS: atom_id res chain seq x y z
N LYS A 1 10.81 -18.21 -16.26
CA LYS A 1 10.52 -17.21 -15.17
C LYS A 1 9.06 -16.72 -15.19
N VAL A 2 8.37 -16.64 -16.32
CA VAL A 2 6.94 -16.24 -16.41
C VAL A 2 6.03 -17.43 -16.04
N ASN A 3 6.36 -18.64 -16.50
CA ASN A 3 5.59 -19.85 -16.19
C ASN A 3 5.59 -20.22 -14.69
N ASP A 4 6.65 -19.91 -13.96
CA ASP A 4 6.75 -20.22 -12.52
C ASP A 4 5.81 -19.37 -11.66
N ARG A 5 5.45 -18.16 -12.14
CA ARG A 5 4.48 -17.26 -11.46
C ARG A 5 3.02 -17.65 -11.75
N ILE A 6 2.76 -18.29 -12.89
CA ILE A 6 1.41 -18.68 -13.33
C ILE A 6 0.94 -19.99 -12.67
N SER A 7 1.86 -20.82 -12.18
CA SER A 7 1.51 -22.14 -11.62
C SER A 7 1.31 -22.20 -10.12
N LYS A 8 1.52 -21.12 -9.39
CA LYS A 8 1.25 -21.07 -7.95
C LYS A 8 -0.13 -20.47 -7.71
N ASN A 9 -1.05 -21.28 -7.20
CA ASN A 9 -2.16 -20.80 -6.38
C ASN A 9 -1.52 -20.21 -5.12
N GLU A 10 -1.09 -18.96 -5.17
CA GLU A 10 -0.51 -18.32 -3.99
C GLU A 10 -1.66 -17.97 -3.05
N MET A 11 -1.58 -18.49 -1.83
CA MET A 11 -2.39 -18.02 -0.73
C MET A 11 -1.89 -16.62 -0.40
N LEU A 12 -2.73 -15.62 -0.62
CA LEU A 12 -2.44 -14.24 -0.28
C LEU A 12 -3.14 -13.86 1.02
N SER A 13 -2.41 -13.12 1.84
CA SER A 13 -3.00 -12.58 3.07
C SER A 13 -3.79 -11.31 2.75
N GLU A 14 -4.96 -11.19 3.37
CA GLU A 14 -5.73 -9.96 3.44
C GLU A 14 -5.86 -9.56 4.90
N TYR A 15 -5.73 -8.26 5.15
CA TYR A 15 -5.77 -7.66 6.47
C TYR A 15 -6.90 -6.63 6.54
N ASP A 16 -7.77 -6.78 7.52
CA ASP A 16 -8.74 -5.74 7.89
C ASP A 16 -8.13 -4.90 8.99
N ILE A 17 -7.83 -3.64 8.67
CA ILE A 17 -7.06 -2.76 9.53
C ILE A 17 -7.72 -1.40 9.70
N SER A 18 -7.43 -0.78 10.83
CA SER A 18 -7.76 0.62 11.10
C SER A 18 -6.50 1.42 11.40
N GLU A 19 -6.52 2.72 11.09
CA GLU A 19 -5.38 3.63 11.27
C GLU A 19 -5.73 4.83 12.13
N ILE A 20 -4.73 5.33 12.86
CA ILE A 20 -4.71 6.67 13.44
C ILE A 20 -3.48 7.38 12.89
N VAL A 21 -3.68 8.41 12.08
CA VAL A 21 -2.61 9.27 11.58
C VAL A 21 -2.60 10.56 12.38
N PHE A 22 -1.46 10.93 12.94
CA PHE A 22 -1.34 12.15 13.74
C PHE A 22 -0.02 12.87 13.47
N GLN A 23 -0.04 14.17 13.71
CA GLN A 23 1.13 15.03 13.59
C GLN A 23 1.66 15.39 14.97
N VAL A 24 2.96 15.65 15.04
CA VAL A 24 3.64 16.16 16.24
C VAL A 24 4.26 17.49 15.86
N ASP A 25 3.79 18.55 16.48
CA ASP A 25 4.36 19.88 16.31
C ASP A 25 5.71 19.95 17.02
N GLY A 26 6.64 20.75 16.48
CA GLY A 26 8.05 20.72 16.84
C GLY A 26 8.43 20.89 18.32
N ASN A 27 7.49 21.32 19.19
CA ASN A 27 7.65 21.42 20.64
C ASN A 27 6.91 20.32 21.42
N ASN A 28 6.05 19.53 20.78
CA ASN A 28 5.32 18.46 21.44
C ASN A 28 6.10 17.14 21.31
N ASN A 29 6.42 16.56 22.44
CA ASN A 29 7.09 15.29 22.51
C ASN A 29 6.18 14.18 21.95
N LEU A 30 6.67 13.43 20.98
CA LEU A 30 5.99 12.23 20.43
C LEU A 30 5.46 11.33 21.55
N LYS A 31 6.20 11.20 22.64
CA LYS A 31 5.83 10.39 23.81
C LYS A 31 4.55 10.88 24.48
N GLU A 32 4.39 12.20 24.65
CA GLU A 32 3.19 12.77 25.25
C GLU A 32 1.96 12.56 24.38
N LYS A 33 2.09 12.78 23.07
CA LYS A 33 1.01 12.53 22.13
C LYS A 33 0.61 11.05 22.09
N MET A 34 1.60 10.16 22.10
CA MET A 34 1.38 8.72 22.18
C MET A 34 0.68 8.30 23.46
N ASN A 35 1.07 8.85 24.61
CA ASN A 35 0.41 8.57 25.89
C ASN A 35 -1.06 9.02 25.85
N ALA A 36 -1.34 10.23 25.34
CA ALA A 36 -2.71 10.72 25.22
C ALA A 36 -3.57 9.82 24.30
N ILE A 37 -3.03 9.40 23.16
CA ILE A 37 -3.71 8.48 22.24
C ILE A 37 -3.93 7.12 22.93
N SER A 38 -2.91 6.58 23.60
CA SER A 38 -3.01 5.28 24.28
C SER A 38 -4.05 5.28 25.39
N GLU A 39 -4.09 6.34 26.20
CA GLU A 39 -5.12 6.49 27.24
C GLU A 39 -6.52 6.64 26.63
N SER A 40 -6.65 7.43 25.55
CA SER A 40 -7.91 7.56 24.83
C SER A 40 -8.39 6.21 24.28
N ILE A 41 -7.50 5.40 23.73
CA ILE A 41 -7.84 4.05 23.23
C ILE A 41 -8.35 3.16 24.36
N LYS A 42 -7.72 3.20 25.53
CA LYS A 42 -8.16 2.41 26.70
C LYS A 42 -9.56 2.80 27.18
N VAL A 43 -9.87 4.11 27.17
CA VAL A 43 -11.14 4.64 27.71
C VAL A 43 -12.30 4.45 26.73
N GLN A 44 -12.11 4.76 25.47
CA GLN A 44 -13.19 4.85 24.48
C GLN A 44 -13.00 4.00 23.22
N GLY A 45 -11.90 3.24 23.15
CA GLY A 45 -11.57 2.35 22.04
C GLY A 45 -10.89 3.05 20.87
N PHE A 46 -10.32 2.25 19.98
CA PHE A 46 -9.53 2.72 18.84
C PHE A 46 -10.35 3.59 17.88
N LYS A 47 -11.56 3.17 17.54
CA LYS A 47 -12.46 3.86 16.61
C LYS A 47 -12.78 5.30 17.03
N ASN A 48 -13.18 5.49 18.30
CA ASN A 48 -13.49 6.83 18.80
C ASN A 48 -12.23 7.69 18.93
N THR A 49 -11.11 7.09 19.31
CA THR A 49 -9.82 7.77 19.35
C THR A 49 -9.37 8.20 17.96
N ALA A 50 -9.58 7.39 16.93
CA ALA A 50 -9.31 7.76 15.54
C ALA A 50 -10.15 8.98 15.11
N ASN A 51 -11.43 9.05 15.48
CA ASN A 51 -12.28 10.21 15.20
C ASN A 51 -11.74 11.50 15.80
N ILE A 52 -11.08 11.43 16.97
CA ILE A 52 -10.61 12.61 17.71
C ILE A 52 -9.19 13.01 17.28
N TYR A 53 -8.30 12.06 17.15
CA TYR A 53 -6.86 12.32 16.99
C TYR A 53 -6.33 12.16 15.58
N SER A 54 -7.04 11.42 14.71
CA SER A 54 -6.55 11.15 13.36
C SER A 54 -6.82 12.32 12.43
N VAL A 55 -5.79 12.71 11.67
CA VAL A 55 -5.88 13.72 10.59
C VAL A 55 -6.16 13.07 9.23
N ALA A 56 -6.23 11.75 9.15
CA ALA A 56 -6.56 11.04 7.93
C ALA A 56 -8.04 11.21 7.56
N ALA A 57 -8.35 11.10 6.27
CA ALA A 57 -9.74 11.14 5.79
C ALA A 57 -10.61 10.02 6.38
N THR A 58 -9.99 8.89 6.72
CA THR A 58 -10.60 7.72 7.37
C THR A 58 -11.06 7.99 8.80
N SER A 59 -10.61 9.10 9.44
CA SER A 59 -10.98 9.45 10.81
C SER A 59 -12.49 9.45 11.03
N LYS A 60 -13.27 9.97 10.08
CA LYS A 60 -14.75 10.02 10.13
C LYS A 60 -15.40 8.63 10.23
N PHE A 61 -14.68 7.59 9.84
CA PHE A 61 -15.11 6.20 9.90
C PHE A 61 -14.37 5.41 10.98
N GLY A 62 -13.80 6.12 11.97
CA GLY A 62 -13.02 5.49 13.04
C GLY A 62 -11.69 4.91 12.59
N GLY A 63 -11.11 5.49 11.54
CA GLY A 63 -9.84 5.05 10.96
C GLY A 63 -9.92 3.79 10.12
N ASN A 64 -11.11 3.27 9.82
CA ASN A 64 -11.27 1.99 9.13
C ASN A 64 -10.80 2.09 7.66
N LEU A 65 -9.85 1.24 7.28
CA LEU A 65 -9.34 1.07 5.91
C LEU A 65 -10.00 -0.13 5.21
N GLY A 66 -10.66 -1.02 5.98
CA GLY A 66 -11.23 -2.27 5.48
C GLY A 66 -10.17 -3.30 5.09
N TRP A 67 -10.56 -4.25 4.24
CA TRP A 67 -9.71 -5.32 3.78
C TRP A 67 -8.71 -4.85 2.74
N ILE A 68 -7.42 -5.02 3.02
CA ILE A 68 -6.31 -4.68 2.14
C ILE A 68 -5.52 -5.95 1.83
N LYS A 69 -5.25 -6.18 0.55
CA LYS A 69 -4.43 -7.31 0.09
C LYS A 69 -2.95 -7.06 0.38
N GLU A 70 -2.23 -8.13 0.72
CA GLU A 70 -0.77 -8.09 0.93
C GLU A 70 -0.02 -7.38 -0.20
N GLY A 71 -0.39 -7.62 -1.47
CA GLY A 71 0.24 -7.00 -2.63
C GLY A 71 0.00 -5.48 -2.80
N GLN A 72 -0.88 -4.87 -2.00
CA GLN A 72 -1.15 -3.43 -2.01
C GLN A 72 -0.37 -2.67 -0.94
N LEU A 73 0.32 -3.40 -0.06
CA LEU A 73 1.07 -2.87 1.06
C LEU A 73 2.57 -2.74 0.73
N THR A 74 3.24 -1.82 1.40
CA THR A 74 4.70 -1.77 1.36
C THR A 74 5.31 -2.97 2.09
N ASP A 75 6.56 -3.31 1.78
CA ASP A 75 7.26 -4.42 2.42
C ASP A 75 7.34 -4.27 3.94
N GLU A 76 7.49 -3.03 4.44
CA GLU A 76 7.52 -2.74 5.87
C GLU A 76 6.18 -3.04 6.54
N LEU A 77 5.07 -2.57 5.93
CA LEU A 77 3.73 -2.83 6.43
C LEU A 77 3.39 -4.32 6.39
N ASN A 78 3.75 -5.01 5.32
CA ASN A 78 3.57 -6.45 5.21
C ASN A 78 4.29 -7.23 6.33
N LYS A 79 5.55 -6.90 6.59
CA LYS A 79 6.31 -7.53 7.66
C LYS A 79 5.65 -7.29 9.03
N LEU A 80 5.21 -6.07 9.29
CA LEU A 80 4.53 -5.72 10.54
C LEU A 80 3.21 -6.49 10.69
N LEU A 81 2.32 -6.41 9.69
CA LEU A 81 0.99 -7.02 9.76
C LEU A 81 1.03 -8.55 9.83
N LYS A 82 2.04 -9.19 9.21
CA LYS A 82 2.26 -10.63 9.33
C LYS A 82 2.50 -11.08 10.79
N THR A 83 3.19 -10.26 11.57
CA THR A 83 3.52 -10.57 12.97
C THR A 83 2.41 -10.19 13.96
N MET A 84 1.54 -9.25 13.58
CA MET A 84 0.45 -8.78 14.45
C MET A 84 -0.64 -9.83 14.62
N VAL A 85 -1.20 -9.87 15.82
CA VAL A 85 -2.40 -10.66 16.14
C VAL A 85 -3.67 -9.81 16.06
N ILE A 86 -4.82 -10.46 15.91
CA ILE A 86 -6.11 -9.77 15.86
C ILE A 86 -6.34 -8.99 17.16
N GLY A 87 -6.73 -7.73 17.05
CA GLY A 87 -6.92 -6.79 18.18
C GLY A 87 -5.66 -6.01 18.56
N GLU A 88 -4.49 -6.41 18.09
CA GLU A 88 -3.23 -5.76 18.43
C GLU A 88 -3.13 -4.37 17.80
N ILE A 89 -2.47 -3.46 18.54
CA ILE A 89 -2.18 -2.09 18.12
C ILE A 89 -0.67 -1.96 17.93
N SER A 90 -0.27 -1.45 16.76
CA SER A 90 1.14 -1.28 16.43
C SER A 90 1.82 -0.19 17.23
N GLN A 91 3.14 -0.20 17.25
CA GLN A 91 3.93 0.98 17.61
C GLN A 91 3.74 2.09 16.56
N PRO A 92 3.98 3.36 16.91
CA PRO A 92 3.89 4.46 15.95
C PRO A 92 4.97 4.31 14.86
N MET A 93 4.53 4.36 13.64
CA MET A 93 5.40 4.36 12.47
C MET A 93 5.49 5.76 11.88
N LYS A 94 6.70 6.16 11.48
CA LYS A 94 6.91 7.44 10.82
C LYS A 94 6.44 7.37 9.37
N ILE A 95 5.61 8.33 8.98
CA ILE A 95 5.17 8.54 7.60
C ILE A 95 5.52 9.96 7.15
N PRO A 96 5.47 10.30 5.85
CA PRO A 96 5.85 11.63 5.37
C PRO A 96 5.15 12.80 6.08
N ASN A 97 3.89 12.62 6.48
CA ASN A 97 3.08 13.67 7.09
C ASN A 97 2.86 13.48 8.60
N GLY A 98 3.73 12.75 9.29
CA GLY A 98 3.62 12.55 10.75
C GLY A 98 3.88 11.11 11.16
N TYR A 99 2.98 10.57 11.97
CA TYR A 99 3.06 9.22 12.51
C TYR A 99 1.74 8.49 12.29
N MET A 100 1.82 7.18 12.14
CA MET A 100 0.67 6.29 11.98
C MET A 100 0.73 5.16 12.99
N ILE A 101 -0.42 4.84 13.57
CA ILE A 101 -0.65 3.66 14.40
C ILE A 101 -1.71 2.82 13.71
N LEU A 102 -1.50 1.50 13.66
CA LEU A 102 -2.44 0.56 13.09
C LEU A 102 -3.07 -0.33 14.17
N GLN A 103 -4.31 -0.70 13.95
CA GLN A 103 -4.96 -1.79 14.69
C GLN A 103 -5.35 -2.89 13.72
N MET A 104 -4.98 -4.13 14.04
CA MET A 104 -5.43 -5.33 13.33
C MET A 104 -6.85 -5.67 13.77
N GLN A 105 -7.83 -5.49 12.87
CA GLN A 105 -9.21 -5.88 13.14
C GLN A 105 -9.42 -7.37 12.85
N ASN A 106 -8.91 -7.82 11.69
CA ASN A 106 -9.00 -9.21 11.29
C ASN A 106 -7.91 -9.53 10.26
N LYS A 107 -7.64 -10.82 10.03
CA LYS A 107 -6.77 -11.30 8.95
C LYS A 107 -7.31 -12.60 8.38
N ARG A 108 -7.12 -12.81 7.08
CA ARG A 108 -7.52 -14.03 6.39
C ARG A 108 -6.56 -14.37 5.27
N GLU A 109 -6.52 -15.63 4.92
CA GLU A 109 -5.85 -16.09 3.71
C GLU A 109 -6.89 -16.32 2.62
N VAL A 110 -6.66 -15.74 1.46
CA VAL A 110 -7.52 -15.90 0.29
C VAL A 110 -6.74 -16.56 -0.83
N ARG A 111 -7.40 -17.43 -1.57
CA ARG A 111 -6.84 -17.93 -2.82
C ARG A 111 -7.10 -16.87 -3.88
N GLU A 112 -6.04 -16.31 -4.44
CA GLU A 112 -6.19 -15.48 -5.63
C GLU A 112 -6.35 -16.44 -6.82
N GLU A 113 -7.55 -16.52 -7.36
CA GLU A 113 -7.75 -17.07 -8.70
C GLU A 113 -7.10 -16.09 -9.67
N VAL A 114 -5.87 -16.38 -10.05
CA VAL A 114 -5.18 -15.61 -11.09
C VAL A 114 -5.94 -15.83 -12.37
N ASP A 115 -6.66 -14.81 -12.84
CA ASP A 115 -7.23 -14.80 -14.17
C ASP A 115 -6.09 -14.84 -15.19
N ARG A 116 -5.74 -16.08 -15.58
CA ARG A 116 -4.62 -16.36 -16.49
C ARG A 116 -4.80 -15.68 -17.84
N GLU A 117 -6.04 -15.56 -18.30
CA GLU A 117 -6.33 -14.91 -19.58
C GLU A 117 -6.08 -13.40 -19.49
N LYS A 118 -6.51 -12.77 -18.40
CA LYS A 118 -6.27 -11.35 -18.16
C LYS A 118 -4.77 -11.06 -18.02
N LEU A 119 -4.07 -11.85 -17.20
CA LEU A 119 -2.62 -11.70 -17.00
C LEU A 119 -1.86 -11.88 -18.32
N LEU A 120 -2.25 -12.86 -19.15
CA LEU A 120 -1.65 -13.07 -20.45
C LEU A 120 -1.93 -11.91 -21.41
N LYS A 121 -3.17 -11.41 -21.45
CA LYS A 121 -3.54 -10.24 -22.26
C LYS A 121 -2.75 -8.99 -21.85
N ASP A 122 -2.61 -8.74 -20.57
CA ASP A 122 -1.86 -7.60 -20.04
C ASP A 122 -0.35 -7.72 -20.36
N LEU A 123 0.20 -8.91 -20.24
CA LEU A 123 1.59 -9.18 -20.61
C LEU A 123 1.85 -8.99 -22.11
N ILE A 124 0.97 -9.52 -22.96
CA ILE A 124 1.05 -9.34 -24.43
C ILE A 124 0.95 -7.86 -24.78
N ARG A 125 0.05 -7.12 -24.14
CA ARG A 125 -0.11 -5.68 -24.33
C ARG A 125 1.17 -4.94 -23.95
N PHE A 126 1.71 -5.22 -22.77
CA PHE A 126 2.97 -4.62 -22.29
C PHE A 126 4.15 -4.88 -23.26
N GLU A 127 4.31 -6.12 -23.73
CA GLU A 127 5.39 -6.45 -24.69
C GLU A 127 5.17 -5.78 -26.06
N LYS A 128 3.93 -5.67 -26.53
CA LYS A 128 3.60 -4.90 -27.74
C LYS A 128 3.93 -3.41 -27.58
N ASP A 129 3.52 -2.77 -26.50
CA ASP A 129 3.78 -1.36 -26.23
C ASP A 129 5.29 -1.09 -26.17
N LYS A 130 6.05 -2.00 -25.56
CA LYS A 130 7.51 -1.95 -25.53
C LYS A 130 8.14 -2.07 -26.93
N GLN A 131 7.62 -2.93 -27.78
CA GLN A 131 8.06 -3.04 -29.17
C GLN A 131 7.70 -1.78 -29.97
N TYR A 132 6.48 -1.25 -29.84
CA TYR A 132 6.07 -0.03 -30.54
C TYR A 132 6.94 1.18 -30.14
N ASN A 133 7.24 1.34 -28.86
CA ASN A 133 8.16 2.37 -28.41
C ASN A 133 9.56 2.22 -29.01
N ARG A 134 10.06 1.00 -29.13
CA ARG A 134 11.35 0.69 -29.74
C ARG A 134 11.37 1.06 -31.23
N TYR A 135 10.33 0.67 -31.98
CA TYR A 135 10.19 1.02 -33.40
C TYR A 135 10.01 2.52 -33.61
N SER A 136 9.25 3.18 -32.78
CA SER A 136 9.06 4.63 -32.81
C SER A 136 10.38 5.39 -32.66
N ILE A 137 11.21 5.01 -31.68
CA ILE A 137 12.54 5.61 -31.47
C ILE A 137 13.45 5.34 -32.65
N MET A 138 13.48 4.11 -33.18
CA MET A 138 14.30 3.75 -34.33
C MET A 138 13.87 4.54 -35.58
N TYR A 139 12.58 4.67 -35.82
CA TYR A 139 12.02 5.43 -36.95
C TYR A 139 12.34 6.92 -36.82
N TYR A 140 12.15 7.50 -35.66
CA TYR A 140 12.52 8.88 -35.37
C TYR A 140 14.00 9.16 -35.62
N ASN A 141 14.89 8.30 -35.14
CA ASN A 141 16.32 8.41 -35.36
C ASN A 141 16.71 8.30 -36.84
N LYS A 142 16.03 7.43 -37.60
CA LYS A 142 16.24 7.28 -39.05
C LYS A 142 15.82 8.51 -39.82
N ILE A 143 14.68 9.14 -39.49
CA ILE A 143 14.22 10.40 -40.11
C ILE A 143 15.20 11.51 -39.79
N LYS A 144 15.63 11.64 -38.54
CA LYS A 144 16.58 12.66 -38.08
C LYS A 144 17.90 12.58 -38.83
N LEU A 145 18.44 11.39 -39.04
CA LEU A 145 19.67 11.18 -39.81
C LEU A 145 19.48 11.55 -41.29
N ASN A 146 18.35 11.26 -41.90
CA ASN A 146 18.09 11.59 -43.30
C ASN A 146 17.85 13.09 -43.52
N THR A 147 17.38 13.84 -42.52
CA THR A 147 17.19 15.30 -42.61
C THR A 147 18.51 16.08 -42.49
N TYR A 148 19.55 15.52 -41.89
CA TYR A 148 20.87 16.14 -41.85
C TYR A 148 21.77 15.88 -43.07
N ILE A 149 21.31 15.06 -44.05
CA ILE A 149 22.07 14.74 -45.29
C ILE A 149 21.61 15.58 -46.48
N SER A 150 20.61 16.47 -46.33
CA SER A 150 20.05 17.28 -47.40
C SER A 150 20.37 18.79 -47.28
N GLU A 151 21.53 19.19 -46.68
CA GLU A 151 22.11 20.53 -46.81
C GLU A 151 23.44 20.46 -47.59
#